data_0755d1c9e56a8a0f00b5c6491e060d66
#
_entry.id   0755d1c9e56a8a0f00b5c6491e060d66
#
_cell.length_a   1.000
_cell.length_b   1.000
_cell.length_c   1.000
_cell.angle_alpha   90.00
_cell.angle_beta   90.00
_cell.angle_gamma   90.00
#
_symmetry.space_group_name_H-M   'P 1'
#
loop_
_entity.id
_entity.type
_entity.pdbx_description
1 polymer ?
#
loop_
_entity_poly.entity_id
_entity_poly.type
_entity_poly.pdbx_seq_one_letter_code
_entity_poly.pdbx_strand_id
1 'polypeptide(L)'
;MRQKIKKILMTGLMLFFILVFAIVLIFRFIPIPTTPYMISETSNHGPISYSWVNLKDMSASVPLSIVAAEDVNFCNHWGFDLAAIRSAIEQGSKRGASTLSQQVVKNLFLWHQRSWIRKAFEAVLTPVLEISWPKKRILEVYLNIAEFDEGIFGIEEASQKFFGMSSSKLSLQQAALLAAGFTQSQKALSNRSQQIYSKTRAINC
;
A
#
# COMPACT_ATOMS: atom_id res chain seq x y z
N MET A 1 -0.92 10.54 -43.75
CA MET A 1 -0.11 10.88 -42.56
C MET A 1 -0.87 10.65 -41.24
N ARG A 2 -2.04 11.23 -41.01
CA ARG A 2 -2.86 11.11 -39.79
C ARG A 2 -3.19 9.66 -39.40
N GLN A 3 -3.52 8.75 -40.35
CA GLN A 3 -3.83 7.35 -40.05
C GLN A 3 -2.60 6.55 -39.60
N LYS A 4 -1.41 6.80 -40.15
CA LYS A 4 -0.17 6.17 -39.73
C LYS A 4 0.20 6.60 -38.31
N ILE A 5 0.05 7.88 -37.96
CA ILE A 5 0.29 8.41 -36.61
C ILE A 5 -0.69 7.80 -35.62
N LYS A 6 -2.00 7.72 -35.93
CA LYS A 6 -2.98 7.03 -35.07
C LYS A 6 -2.63 5.57 -34.82
N LYS A 7 -2.22 4.83 -35.86
CA LYS A 7 -1.78 3.42 -35.69
C LYS A 7 -0.57 3.32 -34.77
N ILE A 8 0.45 4.14 -34.95
CA ILE A 8 1.65 4.13 -34.11
C ILE A 8 1.28 4.44 -32.64
N LEU A 9 0.46 5.47 -32.39
CA LEU A 9 0.00 5.81 -31.04
C LEU A 9 -0.81 4.68 -30.41
N MET A 10 -1.74 4.07 -31.14
CA MET A 10 -2.54 2.95 -30.65
C MET A 10 -1.67 1.72 -30.35
N THR A 11 -0.73 1.39 -31.23
CA THR A 11 0.20 0.28 -31.00
C THR A 11 1.10 0.54 -29.78
N GLY A 12 1.63 1.76 -29.64
CA GLY A 12 2.42 2.13 -28.47
C GLY A 12 1.63 2.05 -27.17
N LEU A 13 0.38 2.53 -27.18
CA LEU A 13 -0.53 2.43 -26.04
C LEU A 13 -0.85 0.98 -25.67
N MET A 14 -1.11 0.15 -26.68
CA MET A 14 -1.37 -1.29 -26.48
C MET A 14 -0.15 -1.98 -25.88
N LEU A 15 1.04 -1.74 -26.40
CA LEU A 15 2.29 -2.30 -25.89
C LEU A 15 2.55 -1.85 -24.44
N PHE A 16 2.26 -0.59 -24.12
CA PHE A 16 2.35 -0.09 -22.75
C PHE A 16 1.44 -0.86 -21.80
N PHE A 17 0.17 -1.06 -22.16
CA PHE A 17 -0.75 -1.83 -21.31
C PHE A 17 -0.36 -3.31 -21.18
N ILE A 18 0.14 -3.92 -22.25
CA ILE A 18 0.66 -5.29 -22.21
C ILE A 18 1.85 -5.37 -21.25
N LEU A 19 2.79 -4.42 -21.31
CA LEU A 19 3.94 -4.36 -20.42
C LEU A 19 3.51 -4.19 -18.95
N VAL A 20 2.62 -3.25 -18.65
CA VAL A 20 2.10 -3.05 -17.30
C VAL A 20 1.43 -4.33 -16.79
N PHE A 21 0.60 -4.96 -17.62
CA PHE A 21 -0.07 -6.21 -17.25
C PHE A 21 0.94 -7.35 -16.99
N ALA A 22 1.97 -7.47 -17.83
CA ALA A 22 3.04 -8.45 -17.64
C ALA A 22 3.78 -8.22 -16.31
N ILE A 23 4.10 -6.96 -15.98
CA ILE A 23 4.71 -6.58 -14.70
C ILE A 23 3.80 -6.96 -13.52
N VAL A 24 2.50 -6.67 -13.62
CA VAL A 24 1.52 -7.07 -12.61
C VAL A 24 1.54 -8.58 -12.41
N LEU A 25 1.54 -9.37 -13.49
CA LEU A 25 1.57 -10.84 -13.40
C LEU A 25 2.88 -11.36 -12.80
N ILE A 26 4.01 -10.79 -13.16
CA ILE A 26 5.32 -11.17 -12.61
C ILE A 26 5.36 -10.91 -11.10
N PHE A 27 4.99 -9.71 -10.68
CA PHE A 27 5.00 -9.33 -9.27
C PHE A 27 3.90 -10.00 -8.42
N ARG A 28 3.02 -10.75 -9.03
CA ARG A 28 2.14 -11.68 -8.30
C ARG A 28 2.93 -12.74 -7.53
N PHE A 29 4.08 -13.17 -8.05
CA PHE A 29 4.80 -14.35 -7.56
C PHE A 29 6.16 -14.06 -6.95
N ILE A 30 6.81 -12.97 -7.36
CA ILE A 30 8.17 -12.63 -6.91
C ILE A 30 8.17 -11.41 -5.97
N PRO A 31 9.14 -11.33 -5.03
CA PRO A 31 9.39 -10.12 -4.26
C PRO A 31 9.63 -8.91 -5.16
N ILE A 32 9.20 -7.74 -4.73
CA ILE A 32 9.41 -6.49 -5.45
C ILE A 32 10.75 -5.91 -5.00
N PRO A 33 11.75 -5.79 -5.87
CA PRO A 33 13.08 -5.36 -5.46
C PRO A 33 13.16 -3.86 -5.15
N THR A 34 12.37 -3.06 -5.84
CA THR A 34 12.30 -1.61 -5.67
C THR A 34 11.03 -1.07 -6.33
N THR A 35 10.65 0.16 -5.98
CA THR A 35 9.51 0.86 -6.60
C THR A 35 9.95 2.23 -7.13
N PRO A 36 9.19 2.84 -8.06
CA PRO A 36 9.46 4.23 -8.50
C PRO A 36 9.52 5.21 -7.33
N TYR A 37 8.70 4.97 -6.29
CA TYR A 37 8.71 5.78 -5.08
C TYR A 37 10.02 5.63 -4.31
N MET A 38 10.47 4.40 -4.04
CA MET A 38 11.76 4.13 -3.38
C MET A 38 12.94 4.76 -4.12
N ILE A 39 12.95 4.69 -5.47
CA ILE A 39 13.99 5.31 -6.29
C ILE A 39 13.98 6.83 -6.12
N SER A 40 12.80 7.45 -6.11
CA SER A 40 12.65 8.89 -5.87
C SER A 40 13.14 9.29 -4.49
N GLU A 41 12.79 8.54 -3.45
CA GLU A 41 13.23 8.81 -2.07
C GLU A 41 14.75 8.66 -1.92
N THR A 42 15.33 7.62 -2.52
CA THR A 42 16.80 7.46 -2.55
C THR A 42 17.50 8.68 -3.20
N SER A 43 16.91 9.23 -4.25
CA SER A 43 17.47 10.40 -4.94
C SER A 43 17.33 11.70 -4.16
N ASN A 44 16.26 11.83 -3.37
CA ASN A 44 15.95 13.07 -2.64
C ASN A 44 16.56 13.10 -1.24
N HIS A 45 16.58 11.97 -0.53
CA HIS A 45 16.91 11.88 0.89
C HIS A 45 18.13 10.97 1.19
N GLY A 46 18.69 10.29 0.18
CA GLY A 46 19.82 9.37 0.34
C GLY A 46 19.41 7.90 0.49
N PRO A 47 20.30 7.05 1.01
CA PRO A 47 20.06 5.60 1.08
C PRO A 47 18.80 5.26 1.87
N ILE A 48 17.94 4.41 1.31
CA ILE A 48 16.76 3.88 1.99
C ILE A 48 17.07 2.55 2.67
N SER A 49 16.31 2.20 3.71
CA SER A 49 16.30 0.87 4.33
C SER A 49 15.10 0.08 3.81
N TYR A 50 15.38 -1.12 3.27
CA TYR A 50 14.36 -1.99 2.68
C TYR A 50 14.77 -3.45 2.79
N SER A 51 13.89 -4.28 3.36
CA SER A 51 14.03 -5.74 3.43
C SER A 51 12.68 -6.40 3.22
N TRP A 52 12.62 -7.32 2.24
CA TRP A 52 11.38 -8.07 1.95
C TRP A 52 11.18 -9.20 2.96
N VAL A 53 9.96 -9.32 3.48
CA VAL A 53 9.52 -10.44 4.32
C VAL A 53 8.22 -11.00 3.75
N ASN A 54 8.09 -12.34 3.64
CA ASN A 54 6.84 -12.93 3.21
C ASN A 54 5.76 -12.79 4.29
N LEU A 55 4.51 -12.67 3.89
CA LEU A 55 3.39 -12.52 4.81
C LEU A 55 3.31 -13.63 5.86
N LYS A 56 3.62 -14.86 5.50
CA LYS A 56 3.65 -16.04 6.39
C LYS A 56 4.71 -15.97 7.48
N ASP A 57 5.78 -15.19 7.27
CA ASP A 57 6.92 -15.04 8.16
C ASP A 57 6.76 -13.83 9.10
N MET A 58 5.71 -13.03 8.93
CA MET A 58 5.34 -11.92 9.81
C MET A 58 4.48 -12.41 10.98
N SER A 59 4.50 -11.68 12.10
CA SER A 59 3.50 -11.87 13.17
C SER A 59 2.09 -11.65 12.61
N ALA A 60 1.14 -12.51 12.97
CA ALA A 60 -0.26 -12.35 12.57
C ALA A 60 -0.89 -11.01 13.02
N SER A 61 -0.31 -10.39 14.04
CA SER A 61 -0.72 -9.06 14.52
C SER A 61 -0.48 -7.96 13.48
N VAL A 62 0.53 -8.11 12.61
CA VAL A 62 0.93 -7.09 11.63
C VAL A 62 -0.15 -6.86 10.57
N PRO A 63 -0.53 -7.87 9.76
CA PRO A 63 -1.56 -7.67 8.73
C PRO A 63 -2.89 -7.23 9.33
N LEU A 64 -3.29 -7.76 10.50
CA LEU A 64 -4.52 -7.36 11.18
C LEU A 64 -4.51 -5.89 11.57
N SER A 65 -3.41 -5.40 12.14
CA SER A 65 -3.29 -4.00 12.57
C SER A 65 -3.32 -3.04 11.39
N ILE A 66 -2.66 -3.37 10.28
CA ILE A 66 -2.66 -2.55 9.06
C ILE A 66 -4.05 -2.50 8.43
N VAL A 67 -4.74 -3.65 8.27
CA VAL A 67 -6.11 -3.68 7.74
C VAL A 67 -7.05 -2.88 8.64
N ALA A 68 -6.94 -3.02 9.96
CA ALA A 68 -7.77 -2.25 10.90
C ALA A 68 -7.53 -0.74 10.84
N ALA A 69 -6.30 -0.31 10.54
CA ALA A 69 -5.92 1.09 10.50
C ALA A 69 -6.28 1.76 9.17
N GLU A 70 -5.96 1.10 8.06
CA GLU A 70 -5.97 1.69 6.71
C GLU A 70 -7.24 1.34 5.93
N ASP A 71 -7.76 0.11 6.07
CA ASP A 71 -8.82 -0.40 5.20
C ASP A 71 -9.61 -1.53 5.87
N VAL A 72 -10.47 -1.18 6.81
CA VAL A 72 -11.21 -2.16 7.64
C VAL A 72 -12.09 -3.12 6.82
N ASN A 73 -12.50 -2.70 5.62
CA ASN A 73 -13.32 -3.49 4.71
C ASN A 73 -12.51 -4.18 3.60
N PHE A 74 -11.18 -4.24 3.72
CA PHE A 74 -10.27 -4.73 2.71
C PHE A 74 -10.69 -6.06 2.06
N CYS A 75 -11.17 -6.99 2.86
CA CYS A 75 -11.57 -8.31 2.39
C CYS A 75 -12.95 -8.34 1.69
N ASN A 76 -13.74 -7.26 1.81
CA ASN A 76 -15.13 -7.21 1.37
C ASN A 76 -15.35 -6.34 0.12
N HIS A 77 -14.31 -5.68 -0.41
CA HIS A 77 -14.43 -4.86 -1.61
C HIS A 77 -13.42 -5.26 -2.69
N TRP A 78 -13.67 -4.80 -3.91
CA TRP A 78 -12.81 -5.02 -5.09
C TRP A 78 -12.04 -3.75 -5.45
N GLY A 79 -11.12 -3.35 -4.56
CA GLY A 79 -10.22 -2.23 -4.76
C GLY A 79 -10.78 -0.87 -4.37
N PHE A 80 -12.10 -0.71 -4.22
CA PHE A 80 -12.74 0.53 -3.81
C PHE A 80 -13.74 0.28 -2.69
N ASP A 81 -13.56 0.92 -1.56
CA ASP A 81 -14.55 0.95 -0.48
C ASP A 81 -15.54 2.10 -0.72
N LEU A 82 -16.65 1.79 -1.39
CA LEU A 82 -17.68 2.79 -1.71
C LEU A 82 -18.34 3.37 -0.45
N ALA A 83 -18.42 2.59 0.62
CA ALA A 83 -18.98 3.07 1.89
C ALA A 83 -18.03 4.08 2.55
N ALA A 84 -16.73 3.79 2.57
CA ALA A 84 -15.71 4.72 3.07
C ALA A 84 -15.63 6.00 2.22
N ILE A 85 -15.71 5.88 0.89
CA ILE A 85 -15.73 7.03 -0.03
C ILE A 85 -16.94 7.92 0.27
N ARG A 86 -18.14 7.34 0.39
CA ARG A 86 -19.36 8.08 0.70
C ARG A 86 -19.26 8.79 2.05
N SER A 87 -18.82 8.10 3.08
CA SER A 87 -18.61 8.68 4.41
C SER A 87 -17.59 9.82 4.40
N ALA A 88 -16.50 9.69 3.63
CA ALA A 88 -15.50 10.74 3.49
C ALA A 88 -16.08 12.02 2.83
N ILE A 89 -16.93 11.85 1.81
CA ILE A 89 -17.61 12.97 1.14
C ILE A 89 -18.58 13.67 2.12
N GLU A 90 -19.39 12.91 2.84
CA GLU A 90 -20.34 13.43 3.84
C GLU A 90 -19.66 14.18 5.00
N GLN A 91 -18.44 13.77 5.37
CA GLN A 91 -17.63 14.41 6.42
C GLN A 91 -16.71 15.52 5.88
N GLY A 92 -16.90 16.00 4.64
CA GLY A 92 -16.12 17.07 4.04
C GLY A 92 -14.67 16.69 3.75
N SER A 93 -14.41 15.43 3.38
CA SER A 93 -13.09 14.89 2.98
C SER A 93 -11.99 15.02 4.05
N LYS A 94 -12.34 15.13 5.31
CA LYS A 94 -11.39 15.19 6.43
C LYS A 94 -10.66 13.86 6.67
N ARG A 95 -11.15 12.76 6.12
CA ARG A 95 -10.59 11.41 6.27
C ARG A 95 -10.19 10.86 4.91
N GLY A 96 -9.04 10.19 4.82
CA GLY A 96 -8.64 9.45 3.63
C GLY A 96 -9.58 8.26 3.37
N ALA A 97 -9.95 8.05 2.11
CA ALA A 97 -10.80 6.94 1.68
C ALA A 97 -10.08 6.04 0.65
N SER A 98 -8.74 6.14 0.56
CA SER A 98 -7.95 5.28 -0.34
C SER A 98 -7.72 3.92 0.31
N THR A 99 -8.04 2.86 -0.41
CA THR A 99 -7.88 1.47 0.01
C THR A 99 -6.41 1.01 -0.03
N LEU A 100 -6.10 -0.12 0.61
CA LEU A 100 -4.77 -0.76 0.51
C LEU A 100 -4.40 -1.06 -0.94
N SER A 101 -5.35 -1.54 -1.76
CA SER A 101 -5.13 -1.82 -3.18
C SER A 101 -4.75 -0.58 -3.98
N GLN A 102 -5.42 0.54 -3.73
CA GLN A 102 -5.07 1.83 -4.33
C GLN A 102 -3.69 2.32 -3.89
N GLN A 103 -3.33 2.12 -2.62
CA GLN A 103 -2.02 2.48 -2.10
C GLN A 103 -0.90 1.63 -2.72
N VAL A 104 -1.13 0.31 -2.91
CA VAL A 104 -0.19 -0.56 -3.63
C VAL A 104 0.01 -0.09 -5.07
N VAL A 105 -1.07 0.16 -5.81
CA VAL A 105 -0.98 0.69 -7.18
C VAL A 105 -0.19 1.99 -7.22
N LYS A 106 -0.48 2.92 -6.32
CA LYS A 106 0.23 4.19 -6.23
C LYS A 106 1.73 3.99 -6.03
N ASN A 107 2.13 3.20 -5.03
CA ASN A 107 3.52 3.05 -4.64
C ASN A 107 4.33 2.21 -5.65
N LEU A 108 3.67 1.24 -6.32
CA LEU A 108 4.32 0.29 -7.21
C LEU A 108 4.45 0.79 -8.65
N PHE A 109 3.47 1.55 -9.16
CA PHE A 109 3.39 1.89 -10.58
C PHE A 109 3.38 3.39 -10.88
N LEU A 110 3.12 4.24 -9.87
CA LEU A 110 2.88 5.66 -10.10
C LEU A 110 3.90 6.53 -9.35
N TRP A 111 3.88 7.81 -9.67
CA TRP A 111 4.70 8.82 -9.00
C TRP A 111 4.04 9.33 -7.71
N HIS A 112 4.83 9.87 -6.81
CA HIS A 112 4.35 10.24 -5.47
C HIS A 112 3.57 11.57 -5.46
N GLN A 113 3.92 12.53 -6.33
CA GLN A 113 3.28 13.84 -6.37
C GLN A 113 1.77 13.75 -6.61
N ARG A 114 1.00 14.56 -5.87
CA ARG A 114 -0.46 14.61 -5.99
C ARG A 114 -0.86 15.24 -7.32
N SER A 115 -1.61 14.51 -8.15
CA SER A 115 -2.23 15.02 -9.37
C SER A 115 -3.50 14.24 -9.69
N TRP A 116 -4.45 14.90 -10.35
CA TRP A 116 -5.68 14.24 -10.81
C TRP A 116 -5.40 13.16 -11.86
N ILE A 117 -4.39 13.37 -12.70
CA ILE A 117 -3.96 12.40 -13.71
C ILE A 117 -3.46 11.14 -13.02
N ARG A 118 -2.60 11.27 -12.01
CA ARG A 118 -2.14 10.13 -11.22
C ARG A 118 -3.32 9.39 -10.56
N LYS A 119 -4.29 10.12 -10.00
CA LYS A 119 -5.48 9.51 -9.38
C LYS A 119 -6.36 8.79 -10.39
N ALA A 120 -6.45 9.27 -11.63
CA ALA A 120 -7.13 8.56 -12.72
C ALA A 120 -6.42 7.25 -13.08
N PHE A 121 -5.08 7.24 -13.21
CA PHE A 121 -4.33 6.00 -13.42
C PHE A 121 -4.48 5.02 -12.26
N GLU A 122 -4.44 5.50 -11.01
CA GLU A 122 -4.69 4.69 -9.82
C GLU A 122 -6.06 4.01 -9.91
N ALA A 123 -7.11 4.76 -10.29
CA ALA A 123 -8.46 4.22 -10.42
C ALA A 123 -8.59 3.16 -11.52
N VAL A 124 -7.85 3.29 -12.63
CA VAL A 124 -7.85 2.32 -13.73
C VAL A 124 -7.03 1.07 -13.38
N LEU A 125 -5.88 1.21 -12.72
CA LEU A 125 -4.98 0.10 -12.42
C LEU A 125 -5.44 -0.72 -11.20
N THR A 126 -6.19 -0.13 -10.27
CA THR A 126 -6.66 -0.84 -9.07
C THR A 126 -7.52 -2.07 -9.39
N PRO A 127 -8.53 -2.03 -10.28
CA PRO A 127 -9.26 -3.23 -10.67
C PRO A 127 -8.37 -4.28 -11.36
N VAL A 128 -7.39 -3.86 -12.15
CA VAL A 128 -6.44 -4.76 -12.81
C VAL A 128 -5.63 -5.52 -11.76
N LEU A 129 -5.15 -4.83 -10.72
CA LEU A 129 -4.45 -5.44 -9.59
C LEU A 129 -5.34 -6.44 -8.85
N GLU A 130 -6.57 -6.05 -8.50
CA GLU A 130 -7.52 -6.89 -7.75
C GLU A 130 -7.93 -8.16 -8.50
N ILE A 131 -8.11 -8.09 -9.82
CA ILE A 131 -8.38 -9.27 -10.64
C ILE A 131 -7.15 -10.17 -10.73
N SER A 132 -5.95 -9.58 -10.76
CA SER A 132 -4.71 -10.31 -10.98
C SER A 132 -4.12 -10.93 -9.70
N TRP A 133 -4.34 -10.32 -8.53
CA TRP A 133 -3.71 -10.73 -7.27
C TRP A 133 -4.73 -11.11 -6.20
N PRO A 134 -4.49 -12.18 -5.43
CA PRO A 134 -5.31 -12.45 -4.25
C PRO A 134 -5.06 -11.38 -3.18
N LYS A 135 -6.05 -11.11 -2.33
CA LYS A 135 -5.97 -10.13 -1.23
C LYS A 135 -4.72 -10.31 -0.35
N LYS A 136 -4.35 -11.55 -0.04
CA LYS A 136 -3.13 -11.87 0.70
C LYS A 136 -1.86 -11.33 0.04
N ARG A 137 -1.78 -11.40 -1.30
CA ARG A 137 -0.63 -10.85 -2.05
C ARG A 137 -0.61 -9.33 -2.04
N ILE A 138 -1.76 -8.70 -2.22
CA ILE A 138 -1.88 -7.25 -2.14
C ILE A 138 -1.41 -6.75 -0.78
N LEU A 139 -1.85 -7.39 0.30
CA LEU A 139 -1.46 -7.05 1.67
C LEU A 139 0.03 -7.31 1.93
N GLU A 140 0.57 -8.43 1.45
CA GLU A 140 2.00 -8.74 1.55
C GLU A 140 2.84 -7.67 0.87
N VAL A 141 2.47 -7.28 -0.34
CA VAL A 141 3.17 -6.24 -1.09
C VAL A 141 3.06 -4.90 -0.36
N TYR A 142 1.86 -4.51 0.09
CA TYR A 142 1.67 -3.29 0.87
C TYR A 142 2.62 -3.22 2.07
N LEU A 143 2.65 -4.27 2.89
CA LEU A 143 3.47 -4.36 4.10
C LEU A 143 4.97 -4.24 3.81
N ASN A 144 5.40 -4.56 2.60
CA ASN A 144 6.80 -4.47 2.21
C ASN A 144 7.16 -3.14 1.54
N ILE A 145 6.24 -2.51 0.75
CA ILE A 145 6.58 -1.31 -0.02
C ILE A 145 6.05 -0.01 0.58
N ALA A 146 5.26 -0.07 1.66
CA ALA A 146 4.81 1.13 2.36
C ALA A 146 5.97 1.79 3.09
N GLU A 147 6.03 3.10 3.06
CA GLU A 147 6.96 3.89 3.85
C GLU A 147 6.36 4.10 5.25
N PHE A 148 7.09 3.69 6.28
CA PHE A 148 6.70 3.82 7.68
C PHE A 148 7.34 5.04 8.37
N ASP A 149 8.48 5.47 7.86
CA ASP A 149 9.18 6.69 8.26
C ASP A 149 10.11 7.10 7.11
N GLU A 150 10.65 8.32 7.14
CA GLU A 150 11.53 8.85 6.09
C GLU A 150 12.64 7.85 5.72
N GLY A 151 12.60 7.35 4.48
CA GLY A 151 13.53 6.37 3.95
C GLY A 151 13.41 4.95 4.54
N ILE A 152 12.39 4.63 5.34
CA ILE A 152 12.15 3.33 5.94
C ILE A 152 10.99 2.64 5.25
N PHE A 153 11.30 1.70 4.39
CA PHE A 153 10.34 0.97 3.60
C PHE A 153 10.13 -0.46 4.11
N GLY A 154 8.87 -0.81 4.30
CA GLY A 154 8.45 -2.13 4.75
C GLY A 154 8.45 -2.32 6.26
N ILE A 155 7.62 -3.25 6.67
CA ILE A 155 7.33 -3.53 8.08
C ILE A 155 8.55 -4.10 8.82
N GLU A 156 9.43 -4.85 8.13
CA GLU A 156 10.63 -5.43 8.76
C GLU A 156 11.59 -4.33 9.18
N GLU A 157 11.92 -3.40 8.26
CA GLU A 157 12.80 -2.28 8.58
C GLU A 157 12.21 -1.36 9.64
N ALA A 158 10.90 -1.10 9.58
CA ALA A 158 10.19 -0.35 10.61
C ALA A 158 10.26 -1.06 11.97
N SER A 159 10.08 -2.39 12.01
CA SER A 159 10.18 -3.18 13.23
C SER A 159 11.58 -3.13 13.83
N GLN A 160 12.60 -3.27 13.01
CA GLN A 160 14.00 -3.16 13.44
C GLN A 160 14.32 -1.78 13.98
N LYS A 161 13.93 -0.72 13.25
CA LYS A 161 14.19 0.68 13.65
C LYS A 161 13.54 1.05 14.96
N PHE A 162 12.25 0.74 15.13
CA PHE A 162 11.47 1.23 16.27
C PHE A 162 11.48 0.30 17.48
N PHE A 163 11.69 -1.00 17.28
CA PHE A 163 11.60 -1.99 18.37
C PHE A 163 12.83 -2.88 18.50
N GLY A 164 13.81 -2.79 17.58
CA GLY A 164 15.02 -3.61 17.60
C GLY A 164 14.77 -5.12 17.44
N MET A 165 13.67 -5.49 16.76
CA MET A 165 13.29 -6.89 16.56
C MET A 165 12.63 -7.12 15.21
N SER A 166 12.66 -8.39 14.75
CA SER A 166 11.97 -8.80 13.51
C SER A 166 10.46 -8.65 13.61
N SER A 167 9.83 -8.33 12.49
CA SER A 167 8.38 -8.23 12.33
C SER A 167 7.63 -9.52 12.71
N SER A 168 8.31 -10.67 12.68
CA SER A 168 7.78 -11.95 13.13
C SER A 168 7.49 -12.03 14.64
N LYS A 169 8.12 -11.15 15.44
CA LYS A 169 8.04 -11.12 16.90
C LYS A 169 7.16 -9.98 17.43
N LEU A 170 6.62 -9.13 16.57
CA LEU A 170 5.81 -8.01 17.00
C LEU A 170 4.55 -8.46 17.74
N SER A 171 4.34 -7.90 18.92
CA SER A 171 3.07 -7.99 19.63
C SER A 171 1.99 -7.19 18.92
N LEU A 172 0.71 -7.46 19.24
CA LEU A 172 -0.41 -6.71 18.67
C LEU A 172 -0.33 -5.20 18.98
N GLN A 173 0.14 -4.83 20.17
CA GLN A 173 0.33 -3.43 20.55
C GLN A 173 1.41 -2.75 19.71
N GLN A 174 2.55 -3.41 19.50
CA GLN A 174 3.62 -2.88 18.65
C GLN A 174 3.21 -2.76 17.18
N ALA A 175 2.53 -3.80 16.65
CA ALA A 175 1.99 -3.75 15.29
C ALA A 175 0.95 -2.62 15.12
N ALA A 176 0.08 -2.40 16.12
CA ALA A 176 -0.88 -1.30 16.09
C ALA A 176 -0.22 0.07 16.18
N LEU A 177 0.91 0.21 16.88
CA LEU A 177 1.71 1.44 16.91
C LEU A 177 2.30 1.73 15.53
N LEU A 178 2.90 0.74 14.85
CA LEU A 178 3.40 0.93 13.48
C LEU A 178 2.27 1.29 12.51
N ALA A 179 1.13 0.62 12.61
CA ALA A 179 -0.05 0.91 11.79
C ALA A 179 -0.63 2.31 12.05
N ALA A 180 -0.48 2.86 13.26
CA ALA A 180 -0.93 4.20 13.61
C ALA A 180 -0.05 5.31 13.01
N GLY A 181 1.13 4.99 12.48
CA GLY A 181 2.14 5.93 12.00
C GLY A 181 2.93 6.55 13.16
N PHE A 182 4.14 6.08 13.39
CA PHE A 182 4.97 6.44 14.54
C PHE A 182 5.38 7.93 14.59
N THR A 183 5.15 8.68 13.52
CA THR A 183 5.58 10.08 13.35
C THR A 183 4.67 11.13 14.00
N GLN A 184 3.54 10.74 14.61
CA GLN A 184 2.67 11.68 15.31
C GLN A 184 2.89 11.59 16.83
N SER A 185 2.84 12.74 17.54
CA SER A 185 3.11 12.86 18.97
C SER A 185 2.56 11.69 19.81
N GLN A 186 3.35 11.17 20.75
CA GLN A 186 3.04 9.97 21.55
C GLN A 186 1.62 9.91 22.16
N LYS A 187 0.99 11.05 22.45
CA LYS A 187 -0.39 11.10 22.97
C LYS A 187 -1.47 10.77 21.92
N ALA A 188 -1.31 11.23 20.67
CA ALA A 188 -2.23 10.93 19.59
C ALA A 188 -2.11 9.46 19.15
N LEU A 189 -0.90 8.89 19.26
CA LEU A 189 -0.61 7.48 18.95
C LEU A 189 -1.30 6.51 19.92
N SER A 190 -1.29 6.80 21.23
CA SER A 190 -1.93 5.95 22.23
C SER A 190 -3.43 5.76 21.96
N ASN A 191 -4.14 6.85 21.66
CA ASN A 191 -5.58 6.78 21.36
C ASN A 191 -5.88 6.06 20.03
N ARG A 192 -5.07 6.31 19.00
CA ARG A 192 -5.26 5.69 17.68
C ARG A 192 -4.89 4.20 17.70
N SER A 193 -3.83 3.81 18.41
CA SER A 193 -3.45 2.41 18.57
C SER A 193 -4.50 1.61 19.35
N GLN A 194 -5.12 2.19 20.37
CA GLN A 194 -6.23 1.56 21.10
C GLN A 194 -7.46 1.34 20.22
N GLN A 195 -7.81 2.30 19.35
CA GLN A 195 -8.88 2.13 18.36
C GLN A 195 -8.56 1.03 17.34
N ILE A 196 -7.31 0.95 16.88
CA ILE A 196 -6.87 -0.12 15.97
C ILE A 196 -6.96 -1.46 16.68
N TYR A 197 -6.47 -1.55 17.92
CA TYR A 197 -6.55 -2.76 18.75
C TYR A 197 -7.98 -3.28 18.92
N SER A 198 -8.96 -2.38 19.14
CA SER A 198 -10.36 -2.79 19.26
C SER A 198 -10.95 -3.31 17.95
N LYS A 199 -10.53 -2.76 16.81
CA LYS A 199 -11.00 -3.16 15.48
C LYS A 199 -10.40 -4.48 14.99
N THR A 200 -9.16 -4.80 15.36
CA THR A 200 -8.50 -6.05 14.94
C THR A 200 -9.24 -7.31 15.35
N ARG A 201 -10.02 -7.25 16.47
CA ARG A 201 -10.85 -8.36 16.92
C ARG A 201 -12.06 -8.67 16.03
N ALA A 202 -12.44 -7.75 15.15
CA ALA A 202 -13.62 -7.87 14.31
C ALA A 202 -13.31 -8.25 12.84
N ILE A 203 -12.02 -8.41 12.50
CA ILE A 203 -11.60 -8.69 11.12
C ILE A 203 -11.49 -10.19 10.91
N ASN A 204 -12.32 -10.73 10.02
CA ASN A 204 -12.24 -12.08 9.48
C ASN A 204 -11.81 -11.99 8.01
N CYS A 205 -10.56 -12.23 7.71
CA CYS A 205 -10.04 -12.42 6.36
C CYS A 205 -9.60 -13.87 6.13
#